data_67880255f54497f5a8f0240ff07fd772
#
_entry.id   67880255f54497f5a8f0240ff07fd772
#
_cell.length_a   1.000
_cell.length_b   1.000
_cell.length_c   1.000
_cell.angle_alpha   90.00
_cell.angle_beta   90.00
_cell.angle_gamma   90.00
#
_symmetry.space_group_name_H-M   'P 1'
#
loop_
_entity.id
_entity.type
_entity.pdbx_description
1 polymer ?
#
loop_
_entity_poly.entity_id
_entity_poly.type
_entity_poly.pdbx_seq_one_letter_code
_entity_poly.pdbx_strand_id
1 'polypeptide(L)'
;MDPQYGGPQYQGDPMQNGYAGNAYGTAYQQPTKKKKSGVGAVIGIIIALVVIAAAVIFLFSGSIGGAKKSKKLVDDFMTGIEEADTAKVVSLVDKECVADNDVATLSSSFELLTSMGVEYSIDYKITSTEKANRATIKNMCEGLYGDTSVASKVRCAYICDVDYTMTINYLGETETEDDKMSLICYKKGGKWYIGGTVENE
;
A
#
# COMPACT_ATOMS: atom_id res chain seq x y z
N MET A 1 -22.17 35.62 73.53
CA MET A 1 -23.39 35.35 72.77
C MET A 1 -23.05 34.44 71.61
N ASP A 2 -23.48 33.22 71.78
CA ASP A 2 -23.51 32.18 70.78
C ASP A 2 -24.34 32.58 69.54
N PRO A 3 -24.46 31.79 68.51
CA PRO A 3 -24.30 30.31 68.39
C PRO A 3 -23.46 29.85 67.18
N GLN A 4 -22.73 28.78 67.21
CA GLN A 4 -22.94 27.40 66.89
C GLN A 4 -23.89 27.14 65.71
N TYR A 5 -23.36 26.63 64.53
CA TYR A 5 -24.08 25.78 63.62
C TYR A 5 -23.17 24.69 63.12
N GLY A 6 -23.44 23.45 63.54
CA GLY A 6 -22.95 22.23 62.98
C GLY A 6 -23.84 21.81 61.79
N GLY A 7 -23.28 21.23 60.80
CA GLY A 7 -23.98 20.60 59.68
C GLY A 7 -23.48 19.16 59.50
N PRO A 8 -24.32 18.23 59.07
CA PRO A 8 -24.21 16.82 59.37
C PRO A 8 -23.29 16.05 58.44
N GLN A 9 -22.63 15.06 59.08
CA GLN A 9 -22.01 13.93 58.41
C GLN A 9 -23.07 13.08 57.70
N TYR A 10 -22.90 12.79 56.42
CA TYR A 10 -23.61 11.73 55.73
C TYR A 10 -22.68 10.52 55.64
N GLN A 11 -22.95 9.56 56.46
CA GLN A 11 -22.55 8.16 56.34
C GLN A 11 -23.58 7.50 55.42
N GLY A 12 -23.16 6.97 54.29
CA GLY A 12 -24.01 6.24 53.36
C GLY A 12 -23.43 4.88 53.07
N ASP A 13 -24.17 3.87 53.40
CA ASP A 13 -23.89 2.44 53.33
C ASP A 13 -23.63 1.90 51.92
N PRO A 14 -22.96 0.76 51.81
CA PRO A 14 -22.68 0.10 50.54
C PRO A 14 -23.92 -0.71 50.10
N MET A 15 -24.56 -0.32 49.01
CA MET A 15 -25.51 -1.18 48.33
C MET A 15 -24.82 -2.04 47.31
N GLN A 16 -24.73 -3.30 47.65
CA GLN A 16 -24.51 -4.45 46.81
C GLN A 16 -25.71 -4.60 45.87
N ASN A 17 -25.48 -4.53 44.55
CA ASN A 17 -26.37 -5.16 43.61
C ASN A 17 -25.59 -5.64 42.40
N GLY A 18 -25.56 -6.95 42.24
CA GLY A 18 -24.93 -7.67 41.17
C GLY A 18 -25.70 -7.53 39.85
N TYR A 19 -24.97 -7.28 38.81
CA TYR A 19 -25.37 -7.67 37.47
C TYR A 19 -24.20 -8.38 36.80
N ALA A 20 -24.41 -9.68 36.57
CA ALA A 20 -23.55 -10.50 35.75
C ALA A 20 -23.65 -10.00 34.29
N GLY A 21 -22.66 -9.26 33.83
CA GLY A 21 -22.48 -8.87 32.46
C GLY A 21 -21.19 -9.51 31.94
N ASN A 22 -21.30 -10.38 30.94
CA ASN A 22 -20.21 -11.04 30.29
C ASN A 22 -19.23 -9.99 29.71
N ALA A 23 -18.15 -9.76 30.44
CA ALA A 23 -17.00 -9.01 29.93
C ALA A 23 -16.15 -9.96 29.11
N TYR A 24 -16.33 -10.01 27.80
CA TYR A 24 -15.28 -10.45 26.89
C TYR A 24 -14.16 -9.40 26.93
N GLY A 25 -13.33 -9.52 27.95
CA GLY A 25 -12.07 -8.80 28.04
C GLY A 25 -11.07 -9.45 27.10
N THR A 26 -11.06 -9.05 25.84
CA THR A 26 -9.88 -9.24 25.02
C THR A 26 -8.79 -8.37 25.63
N ALA A 27 -7.92 -9.03 26.40
CA ALA A 27 -6.68 -8.43 26.87
C ALA A 27 -5.87 -8.07 25.60
N TYR A 28 -5.94 -6.80 25.20
CA TYR A 28 -4.97 -6.24 24.28
C TYR A 28 -3.61 -6.34 24.99
N GLN A 29 -2.86 -7.38 24.67
CA GLN A 29 -1.44 -7.40 24.97
C GLN A 29 -0.85 -6.20 24.23
N GLN A 30 -0.50 -5.17 24.99
CA GLN A 30 0.34 -4.10 24.45
C GLN A 30 1.59 -4.76 23.87
N PRO A 31 1.87 -4.58 22.58
CA PRO A 31 3.09 -5.08 22.02
C PRO A 31 4.23 -4.42 22.79
N THR A 32 5.06 -5.24 23.42
CA THR A 32 6.29 -4.79 24.06
C THR A 32 7.05 -3.96 23.03
N LYS A 33 7.25 -2.68 23.30
CA LYS A 33 8.05 -1.78 22.45
C LYS A 33 9.47 -2.34 22.38
N LYS A 34 9.75 -3.25 21.42
CA LYS A 34 11.11 -3.47 20.97
C LYS A 34 11.63 -2.11 20.53
N LYS A 35 12.79 -1.71 21.00
CA LYS A 35 13.52 -0.58 20.42
C LYS A 35 13.61 -0.85 18.93
N LYS A 36 12.80 -0.15 18.12
CA LYS A 36 12.92 -0.20 16.67
C LYS A 36 14.31 0.35 16.37
N SER A 37 15.19 -0.46 15.80
CA SER A 37 16.38 0.04 15.14
C SER A 37 15.93 1.10 14.13
N GLY A 38 16.76 2.09 13.83
CA GLY A 38 16.41 3.11 12.83
C GLY A 38 16.04 2.50 11.47
N VAL A 39 16.55 1.32 11.16
CA VAL A 39 16.27 0.50 10.00
C VAL A 39 14.79 0.11 9.90
N GLY A 40 14.14 -0.32 10.99
CA GLY A 40 12.71 -0.67 10.94
C GLY A 40 11.79 0.53 10.62
N ALA A 41 12.25 1.77 10.87
CA ALA A 41 11.52 2.97 10.42
C ALA A 41 11.73 3.22 8.92
N VAL A 42 12.94 2.97 8.41
CA VAL A 42 13.29 3.13 6.99
C VAL A 42 12.57 2.07 6.14
N ILE A 43 12.54 0.82 6.59
CA ILE A 43 11.76 -0.25 5.94
C ILE A 43 10.28 0.16 5.86
N GLY A 44 9.70 0.69 6.95
CA GLY A 44 8.33 1.17 6.94
C GLY A 44 8.10 2.31 5.92
N ILE A 45 9.10 3.16 5.68
CA ILE A 45 9.03 4.21 4.65
C ILE A 45 9.12 3.60 3.25
N ILE A 46 10.01 2.65 3.00
CA ILE A 46 10.16 2.03 1.69
C ILE A 46 8.95 1.17 1.34
N ILE A 47 8.46 0.38 2.28
CA ILE A 47 7.20 -0.37 2.09
C ILE A 47 6.05 0.60 1.83
N ALA A 48 5.94 1.70 2.59
CA ALA A 48 4.96 2.74 2.32
C ALA A 48 5.14 3.37 0.94
N LEU A 49 6.39 3.51 0.44
CA LEU A 49 6.67 4.03 -0.89
C LEU A 49 6.30 3.05 -2.00
N VAL A 50 6.61 1.77 -1.84
CA VAL A 50 6.16 0.72 -2.76
C VAL A 50 4.64 0.63 -2.73
N VAL A 51 4.03 0.72 -1.54
CA VAL A 51 2.57 0.77 -1.37
C VAL A 51 1.98 2.08 -1.89
N ILE A 52 2.65 3.23 -1.75
CA ILE A 52 2.18 4.51 -2.32
C ILE A 52 2.33 4.50 -3.84
N ALA A 53 3.45 4.03 -4.38
CA ALA A 53 3.61 3.83 -5.82
C ALA A 53 2.56 2.84 -6.36
N ALA A 54 2.27 1.78 -5.59
CA ALA A 54 1.20 0.84 -5.90
C ALA A 54 -0.21 1.42 -5.64
N ALA A 55 -0.41 2.21 -4.57
CA ALA A 55 -1.72 2.80 -4.21
C ALA A 55 -2.15 3.95 -5.13
N VAL A 56 -1.21 4.72 -5.67
CA VAL A 56 -1.47 5.68 -6.77
C VAL A 56 -1.96 4.94 -8.02
N ILE A 57 -1.65 3.65 -8.11
CA ILE A 57 -1.98 2.78 -9.23
C ILE A 57 -3.12 1.79 -8.86
N PHE A 58 -3.82 1.94 -7.75
CA PHE A 58 -4.78 0.95 -7.26
C PHE A 58 -5.98 0.75 -8.19
N LEU A 59 -6.22 -0.50 -8.55
CA LEU A 59 -7.40 -1.18 -9.10
C LEU A 59 -7.40 -1.57 -10.61
N PHE A 60 -7.28 -2.88 -10.86
CA PHE A 60 -7.95 -3.71 -11.89
C PHE A 60 -7.34 -4.03 -13.27
N SER A 61 -7.70 -5.14 -13.75
CA SER A 61 -7.12 -6.05 -14.74
C SER A 61 -7.83 -6.23 -16.05
N GLY A 62 -7.19 -6.75 -17.01
CA GLY A 62 -7.57 -7.73 -18.01
C GLY A 62 -7.16 -7.60 -19.46
N SER A 63 -6.41 -8.36 -20.03
CA SER A 63 -6.43 -9.45 -21.04
C SER A 63 -5.70 -9.36 -22.40
N ILE A 64 -5.31 -10.46 -22.89
CA ILE A 64 -4.83 -11.28 -24.01
C ILE A 64 -3.91 -10.65 -25.08
N GLY A 65 -2.92 -11.46 -25.50
CA GLY A 65 -1.85 -11.08 -26.45
C GLY A 65 -0.79 -10.20 -25.79
N GLY A 66 -1.09 -9.78 -24.58
CA GLY A 66 -0.34 -8.86 -23.77
C GLY A 66 0.53 -9.49 -22.69
N ALA A 67 0.48 -10.81 -22.41
CA ALA A 67 1.26 -11.42 -21.34
C ALA A 67 2.75 -11.04 -21.42
N LYS A 68 3.36 -11.09 -22.60
CA LYS A 68 4.75 -10.65 -22.78
C LYS A 68 4.92 -9.13 -22.61
N LYS A 69 3.91 -8.35 -23.01
CA LYS A 69 3.94 -6.89 -22.83
C LYS A 69 3.70 -6.50 -21.37
N SER A 70 2.79 -7.20 -20.69
CA SER A 70 2.52 -7.00 -19.27
C SER A 70 3.75 -7.33 -18.42
N LYS A 71 4.42 -8.47 -18.70
CA LYS A 71 5.67 -8.81 -18.02
C LYS A 71 6.73 -7.72 -18.19
N LYS A 72 6.95 -7.27 -19.44
CA LYS A 72 7.90 -6.17 -19.67
C LYS A 72 7.51 -4.88 -18.92
N LEU A 73 6.22 -4.59 -18.82
CA LEU A 73 5.75 -3.40 -18.10
C LEU A 73 6.01 -3.52 -16.60
N VAL A 74 5.83 -4.73 -16.03
CA VAL A 74 6.20 -5.04 -14.65
C VAL A 74 7.71 -4.92 -14.45
N ASP A 75 8.52 -5.45 -15.38
CA ASP A 75 9.98 -5.32 -15.33
C ASP A 75 10.40 -3.84 -15.35
N ASP A 76 9.82 -3.04 -16.26
CA ASP A 76 10.09 -1.60 -16.35
C ASP A 76 9.68 -0.87 -15.06
N PHE A 77 8.59 -1.28 -14.41
CA PHE A 77 8.10 -0.72 -13.14
C PHE A 77 9.01 -1.06 -11.96
N MET A 78 9.32 -2.35 -11.78
CA MET A 78 10.21 -2.79 -10.69
C MET A 78 11.59 -2.13 -10.79
N THR A 79 12.14 -2.04 -12.01
CA THR A 79 13.38 -1.32 -12.28
C THR A 79 13.24 0.18 -11.98
N GLY A 80 12.12 0.81 -12.33
CA GLY A 80 11.88 2.22 -12.01
C GLY A 80 11.83 2.50 -10.50
N ILE A 81 11.28 1.58 -9.73
CA ILE A 81 11.29 1.67 -8.26
C ILE A 81 12.71 1.49 -7.73
N GLU A 82 13.45 0.46 -8.19
CA GLU A 82 14.81 0.18 -7.73
C GLU A 82 15.78 1.32 -8.06
N GLU A 83 15.66 1.92 -9.24
CA GLU A 83 16.46 3.07 -9.67
C GLU A 83 16.00 4.41 -9.06
N ALA A 84 14.92 4.42 -8.28
CA ALA A 84 14.26 5.65 -7.78
C ALA A 84 13.89 6.64 -8.93
N ASP A 85 13.59 6.10 -10.11
CA ASP A 85 13.27 6.89 -11.31
C ASP A 85 11.76 7.22 -11.37
N THR A 86 11.38 8.34 -10.74
CA THR A 86 10.01 8.85 -10.76
C THR A 86 9.47 9.00 -12.18
N ALA A 87 10.28 9.50 -13.12
CA ALA A 87 9.82 9.73 -14.49
C ALA A 87 9.50 8.43 -15.19
N LYS A 88 10.32 7.40 -15.00
CA LYS A 88 10.10 6.06 -15.52
C LYS A 88 8.81 5.46 -14.95
N VAL A 89 8.64 5.45 -13.62
CA VAL A 89 7.43 4.94 -12.95
C VAL A 89 6.18 5.63 -13.46
N VAL A 90 6.16 6.96 -13.47
CA VAL A 90 5.00 7.76 -13.92
C VAL A 90 4.70 7.55 -15.40
N SER A 91 5.70 7.29 -16.24
CA SER A 91 5.50 7.02 -17.68
C SER A 91 4.73 5.74 -17.96
N LEU A 92 4.71 4.80 -16.99
CA LEU A 92 4.02 3.52 -17.08
C LEU A 92 2.54 3.60 -16.66
N VAL A 93 2.11 4.72 -16.11
CA VAL A 93 0.75 4.96 -15.65
C VAL A 93 0.00 5.83 -16.66
N ASP A 94 -1.33 5.68 -16.73
CA ASP A 94 -2.14 6.58 -17.56
C ASP A 94 -2.23 7.97 -16.91
N LYS A 95 -1.80 8.97 -17.65
CA LYS A 95 -1.79 10.36 -17.17
C LYS A 95 -3.17 10.89 -16.74
N GLU A 96 -4.25 10.29 -17.22
CA GLU A 96 -5.60 10.63 -16.77
C GLU A 96 -5.89 10.18 -15.33
N CYS A 97 -5.04 9.30 -14.76
CA CYS A 97 -5.21 8.74 -13.41
C CYS A 97 -4.21 9.29 -12.40
N VAL A 98 -3.26 10.13 -12.81
CA VAL A 98 -2.16 10.60 -11.96
C VAL A 98 -2.33 12.09 -11.74
N ALA A 99 -2.46 12.49 -10.47
CA ALA A 99 -2.45 13.89 -10.12
C ALA A 99 -1.00 14.42 -9.97
N ASP A 100 -0.77 15.69 -10.26
CA ASP A 100 0.56 16.32 -10.12
C ASP A 100 1.10 16.19 -8.68
N ASN A 101 0.22 16.20 -7.69
CA ASN A 101 0.58 16.01 -6.28
C ASN A 101 1.11 14.60 -5.99
N ASP A 102 0.62 13.57 -6.68
CA ASP A 102 1.07 12.18 -6.49
C ASP A 102 2.48 12.01 -7.05
N VAL A 103 2.76 12.62 -8.20
CA VAL A 103 4.11 12.65 -8.80
C VAL A 103 5.09 13.37 -7.88
N ALA A 104 4.70 14.52 -7.33
CA ALA A 104 5.52 15.27 -6.39
C ALA A 104 5.80 14.46 -5.11
N THR A 105 4.80 13.75 -4.59
CA THR A 105 4.93 12.89 -3.41
C THR A 105 5.92 11.76 -3.68
N LEU A 106 5.79 11.05 -4.81
CA LEU A 106 6.71 9.97 -5.19
C LEU A 106 8.15 10.49 -5.34
N SER A 107 8.34 11.62 -6.03
CA SER A 107 9.65 12.25 -6.21
C SER A 107 10.29 12.59 -4.86
N SER A 108 9.54 13.31 -4.00
CA SER A 108 10.03 13.70 -2.67
C SER A 108 10.40 12.50 -1.81
N SER A 109 9.70 11.40 -1.97
CA SER A 109 9.94 10.18 -1.23
C SER A 109 11.24 9.49 -1.68
N PHE A 110 11.50 9.41 -2.97
CA PHE A 110 12.78 8.91 -3.48
C PHE A 110 13.96 9.83 -3.10
N GLU A 111 13.77 11.14 -3.17
CA GLU A 111 14.76 12.12 -2.74
C GLU A 111 15.08 11.96 -1.25
N LEU A 112 14.07 11.72 -0.41
CA LEU A 112 14.26 11.49 1.02
C LEU A 112 15.13 10.25 1.27
N LEU A 113 14.83 9.12 0.63
CA LEU A 113 15.63 7.90 0.76
C LEU A 113 17.10 8.13 0.38
N THR A 114 17.31 8.78 -0.77
CA THR A 114 18.64 9.12 -1.26
C THR A 114 19.36 10.05 -0.27
N SER A 115 18.69 11.06 0.27
CA SER A 115 19.27 12.02 1.22
C SER A 115 19.62 11.38 2.56
N MET A 116 18.91 10.32 2.95
CA MET A 116 19.20 9.54 4.15
C MET A 116 20.35 8.55 3.96
N GLY A 117 20.89 8.40 2.73
CA GLY A 117 21.91 7.41 2.42
C GLY A 117 21.41 5.97 2.50
N VAL A 118 20.13 5.77 2.21
CA VAL A 118 19.53 4.43 2.15
C VAL A 118 19.84 3.82 0.80
N GLU A 119 20.50 2.67 0.82
CA GLU A 119 20.67 1.83 -0.37
C GLU A 119 19.65 0.68 -0.29
N TYR A 120 19.00 0.39 -1.39
CA TYR A 120 18.09 -0.76 -1.47
C TYR A 120 18.17 -1.43 -2.84
N SER A 121 17.84 -2.71 -2.87
CA SER A 121 17.69 -3.51 -4.09
C SER A 121 16.42 -4.36 -4.01
N ILE A 122 15.87 -4.69 -5.17
CA ILE A 122 14.65 -5.47 -5.29
C ILE A 122 14.89 -6.65 -6.23
N ASP A 123 15.03 -7.84 -5.64
CA ASP A 123 14.98 -9.09 -6.40
C ASP A 123 13.51 -9.51 -6.56
N TYR A 124 13.07 -9.77 -7.78
CA TYR A 124 11.67 -10.14 -8.02
C TYR A 124 11.52 -11.23 -9.07
N LYS A 125 10.39 -11.90 -9.02
CA LYS A 125 9.99 -12.93 -9.97
C LYS A 125 8.51 -12.83 -10.29
N ILE A 126 8.17 -12.71 -11.56
CA ILE A 126 6.79 -12.81 -12.02
C ILE A 126 6.40 -14.30 -12.03
N THR A 127 5.52 -14.69 -11.10
CA THR A 127 5.14 -16.08 -10.85
C THR A 127 3.94 -16.50 -11.68
N SER A 128 3.02 -15.60 -11.95
CA SER A 128 1.89 -15.84 -12.84
C SER A 128 1.60 -14.65 -13.75
N THR A 129 0.85 -14.89 -14.83
CA THR A 129 0.30 -13.82 -15.66
C THR A 129 -1.02 -14.31 -16.24
N GLU A 130 -2.11 -13.80 -15.71
CA GLU A 130 -3.46 -14.23 -16.04
C GLU A 130 -4.27 -13.13 -16.71
N LYS A 131 -5.21 -13.59 -17.55
CA LYS A 131 -6.15 -12.69 -18.19
C LYS A 131 -7.30 -12.38 -17.27
N ALA A 132 -7.54 -11.12 -17.02
CA ALA A 132 -8.63 -10.77 -16.18
C ALA A 132 -9.97 -10.66 -16.90
N ASN A 133 -11.02 -10.81 -16.10
CA ASN A 133 -12.38 -10.82 -16.57
C ASN A 133 -12.96 -9.39 -16.69
N ARG A 134 -14.18 -9.27 -17.22
CA ARG A 134 -14.82 -7.98 -17.48
C ARG A 134 -15.24 -7.24 -16.19
N ALA A 135 -15.58 -7.99 -15.14
CA ALA A 135 -15.93 -7.37 -13.85
C ALA A 135 -14.71 -6.69 -13.25
N THR A 136 -13.58 -7.37 -13.25
CA THR A 136 -12.31 -6.85 -12.80
C THR A 136 -11.90 -5.58 -13.57
N ILE A 137 -12.12 -5.54 -14.92
CA ILE A 137 -11.84 -4.31 -15.70
C ILE A 137 -12.75 -3.14 -15.28
N LYS A 138 -14.02 -3.41 -15.03
CA LYS A 138 -14.96 -2.35 -14.62
C LYS A 138 -14.57 -1.73 -13.30
N ASN A 139 -14.35 -2.59 -12.31
CA ASN A 139 -13.94 -2.11 -11.00
C ASN A 139 -12.62 -1.32 -11.11
N MET A 140 -11.64 -1.73 -11.96
CA MET A 140 -10.42 -0.98 -12.27
C MET A 140 -10.73 0.45 -12.71
N CYS A 141 -11.55 0.55 -13.69
CA CYS A 141 -11.87 1.85 -14.24
C CYS A 141 -12.59 2.71 -13.21
N GLU A 142 -13.39 2.12 -12.34
CA GLU A 142 -14.03 2.83 -11.23
C GLU A 142 -12.99 3.40 -10.26
N GLY A 143 -12.02 2.59 -9.87
CA GLY A 143 -10.97 3.06 -8.97
C GLY A 143 -10.02 4.08 -9.59
N LEU A 144 -9.54 3.83 -10.82
CA LEU A 144 -8.57 4.72 -11.47
C LEU A 144 -9.19 6.01 -11.98
N TYR A 145 -10.41 5.96 -12.49
CA TYR A 145 -11.05 7.07 -13.20
C TYR A 145 -12.32 7.59 -12.53
N GLY A 146 -12.79 6.91 -11.48
CA GLY A 146 -14.12 7.18 -10.90
C GLY A 146 -15.28 6.86 -11.85
N ASP A 147 -15.02 6.13 -12.94
CA ASP A 147 -15.99 5.89 -14.02
C ASP A 147 -15.84 4.51 -14.66
N THR A 148 -16.81 3.64 -14.42
CA THR A 148 -16.86 2.29 -15.02
C THR A 148 -17.01 2.30 -16.55
N SER A 149 -17.48 3.38 -17.15
CA SER A 149 -17.69 3.50 -18.60
C SER A 149 -16.37 3.43 -19.38
N VAL A 150 -15.28 3.88 -18.76
CA VAL A 150 -13.91 3.81 -19.31
C VAL A 150 -13.50 2.37 -19.60
N ALA A 151 -14.09 1.38 -18.93
CA ALA A 151 -13.86 -0.03 -19.21
C ALA A 151 -14.15 -0.41 -20.66
N SER A 152 -15.03 0.29 -21.37
CA SER A 152 -15.30 0.09 -22.78
C SER A 152 -14.12 0.45 -23.68
N LYS A 153 -13.24 1.34 -23.24
CA LYS A 153 -12.02 1.80 -23.92
C LYS A 153 -10.82 0.89 -23.64
N VAL A 154 -10.90 0.06 -22.58
CA VAL A 154 -9.86 -0.90 -22.24
C VAL A 154 -10.00 -2.12 -23.14
N ARG A 155 -9.03 -2.29 -24.06
CA ARG A 155 -9.03 -3.39 -25.03
C ARG A 155 -8.69 -4.73 -24.38
N CYS A 156 -7.78 -4.67 -23.45
CA CYS A 156 -7.25 -5.85 -22.79
C CYS A 156 -6.40 -5.48 -21.56
N ALA A 157 -6.28 -6.38 -20.58
CA ALA A 157 -5.36 -6.29 -19.46
C ALA A 157 -4.99 -7.67 -18.86
N TYR A 158 -3.97 -7.74 -18.02
CA TYR A 158 -3.46 -8.93 -17.34
C TYR A 158 -3.16 -8.64 -15.88
N ILE A 159 -3.34 -9.65 -15.04
CA ILE A 159 -2.79 -9.68 -13.68
C ILE A 159 -1.44 -10.37 -13.75
N CYS A 160 -0.43 -9.77 -13.19
CA CYS A 160 0.89 -10.36 -13.03
C CYS A 160 1.17 -10.50 -11.53
N ASP A 161 1.25 -11.72 -11.03
CA ASP A 161 1.68 -11.97 -9.67
C ASP A 161 3.20 -11.93 -9.60
N VAL A 162 3.70 -11.20 -8.62
CA VAL A 162 5.13 -10.95 -8.42
C VAL A 162 5.48 -11.29 -6.98
N ASP A 163 6.38 -12.26 -6.81
CA ASP A 163 7.08 -12.45 -5.55
C ASP A 163 8.33 -11.56 -5.58
N TYR A 164 8.60 -10.81 -4.53
CA TYR A 164 9.78 -9.97 -4.45
C TYR A 164 10.44 -10.02 -3.08
N THR A 165 11.75 -9.81 -3.10
CA THR A 165 12.59 -9.68 -1.91
C THR A 165 13.22 -8.29 -1.95
N MET A 166 13.00 -7.49 -0.93
CA MET A 166 13.62 -6.19 -0.77
C MET A 166 14.77 -6.28 0.22
N THR A 167 15.96 -5.87 -0.18
CA THR A 167 17.12 -5.74 0.69
C THR A 167 17.45 -4.28 0.89
N ILE A 168 17.59 -3.85 2.13
CA ILE A 168 17.84 -2.46 2.52
C ILE A 168 19.11 -2.39 3.35
N ASN A 169 20.00 -1.49 2.95
CA ASN A 169 21.22 -1.16 3.69
C ASN A 169 21.11 0.28 4.21
N TYR A 170 21.20 0.44 5.53
CA TYR A 170 21.16 1.73 6.18
C TYR A 170 22.05 1.76 7.43
N LEU A 171 22.96 2.73 7.52
CA LEU A 171 23.90 2.87 8.65
C LEU A 171 24.74 1.61 8.94
N GLY A 172 25.02 0.80 7.92
CA GLY A 172 25.79 -0.44 8.05
C GLY A 172 24.97 -1.65 8.54
N GLU A 173 23.69 -1.49 8.73
CA GLU A 173 22.74 -2.59 9.00
C GLU A 173 22.04 -2.97 7.70
N THR A 174 21.87 -4.28 7.50
CA THR A 174 21.13 -4.85 6.36
C THR A 174 19.90 -5.55 6.85
N GLU A 175 18.76 -5.23 6.27
CA GLU A 175 17.50 -5.96 6.48
C GLU A 175 16.95 -6.44 5.15
N THR A 176 16.28 -7.58 5.18
CA THR A 176 15.67 -8.21 4.00
C THR A 176 14.23 -8.58 4.32
N GLU A 177 13.32 -8.27 3.40
CA GLU A 177 11.90 -8.58 3.54
C GLU A 177 11.37 -9.20 2.25
N ASP A 178 10.67 -10.33 2.39
CA ASP A 178 9.97 -11.02 1.31
C ASP A 178 8.50 -10.64 1.32
N ASP A 179 7.94 -10.30 0.15
CA ASP A 179 6.52 -10.01 0.02
C ASP A 179 6.01 -10.36 -1.39
N LYS A 180 4.72 -10.19 -1.62
CA LYS A 180 4.04 -10.51 -2.87
C LYS A 180 3.10 -9.40 -3.27
N MET A 181 3.03 -9.15 -4.56
CA MET A 181 2.04 -8.24 -5.12
C MET A 181 1.45 -8.79 -6.41
N SER A 182 0.23 -8.41 -6.71
CA SER A 182 -0.40 -8.70 -7.99
C SER A 182 -0.57 -7.39 -8.75
N LEU A 183 0.23 -7.19 -9.79
CA LEU A 183 0.20 -5.99 -10.62
C LEU A 183 -0.70 -6.18 -11.82
N ILE A 184 -1.42 -5.12 -12.10
CA ILE A 184 -2.35 -5.09 -13.20
C ILE A 184 -1.84 -4.23 -14.34
N CYS A 185 -1.77 -4.84 -15.53
CA CYS A 185 -1.34 -4.17 -16.74
C CYS A 185 -2.48 -4.14 -17.76
N TYR A 186 -2.84 -2.99 -18.28
CA TYR A 186 -3.97 -2.85 -19.21
C TYR A 186 -3.61 -2.05 -20.47
N LYS A 187 -4.40 -2.25 -21.54
CA LYS A 187 -4.22 -1.54 -22.81
C LYS A 187 -5.43 -0.63 -23.10
N LYS A 188 -5.18 0.67 -23.17
CA LYS A 188 -6.15 1.72 -23.49
C LYS A 188 -5.57 2.63 -24.59
N GLY A 189 -6.34 3.00 -25.59
CA GLY A 189 -5.89 3.91 -26.64
C GLY A 189 -4.64 3.44 -27.41
N GLY A 190 -4.38 2.12 -27.46
CA GLY A 190 -3.20 1.55 -28.14
C GLY A 190 -1.95 1.44 -27.25
N LYS A 191 -1.90 2.09 -26.11
CA LYS A 191 -0.80 2.06 -25.15
C LYS A 191 -1.07 1.09 -24.02
N TRP A 192 0.01 0.63 -23.38
CA TRP A 192 -0.02 -0.23 -22.20
C TRP A 192 0.31 0.59 -20.96
N TYR A 193 -0.37 0.30 -19.86
CA TYR A 193 -0.24 0.98 -18.59
C TYR A 193 -0.26 -0.02 -17.43
N ILE A 194 0.35 0.33 -16.33
CA ILE A 194 0.13 -0.32 -15.04
C ILE A 194 -1.13 0.32 -14.42
N GLY A 195 -2.03 -0.51 -13.95
CA GLY A 195 -3.31 -0.11 -13.35
C GLY A 195 -3.41 -0.34 -11.84
N GLY A 196 -2.37 -0.86 -11.19
CA GLY A 196 -2.32 -1.05 -9.76
C GLY A 196 -2.05 -2.46 -9.25
N THR A 197 -2.26 -2.66 -7.96
CA THR A 197 -2.19 -3.97 -7.30
C THR A 197 -3.59 -4.56 -7.10
N VAL A 198 -3.68 -5.88 -6.98
CA VAL A 198 -4.89 -6.62 -6.58
C VAL A 198 -4.59 -7.29 -5.26
N GLU A 199 -5.47 -7.15 -4.29
CA GLU A 199 -5.42 -8.00 -3.10
C GLU A 199 -5.92 -9.39 -3.50
N ASN A 200 -5.11 -10.42 -3.24
CA ASN A 200 -5.55 -11.80 -3.33
C ASN A 200 -6.31 -12.11 -2.05
N GLU A 201 -7.64 -12.33 -2.17
CA GLU A 201 -8.46 -12.85 -1.06
C GLU A 201 -8.07 -14.29 -0.70
#